data_cc82d1f19027e3570080685d523aaad8
#
_entry.id   cc82d1f19027e3570080685d523aaad8
#
_cell.length_a   1.000
_cell.length_b   1.000
_cell.length_c   1.000
_cell.angle_alpha   90.00
_cell.angle_beta   90.00
_cell.angle_gamma   90.00
#
_symmetry.space_group_name_H-M   'P 1'
#
loop_
_entity.id
_entity.type
_entity.pdbx_description
1 polymer ?
#
loop_
_entity_poly.entity_id
_entity_poly.type
_entity_poly.pdbx_seq_one_letter_code
_entity_poly.pdbx_strand_id
1 'polypeptide(L)'
;QSDKWEEGKRKAKGDNTCVVVGWDAAPLSLNVRYGISYISVEQAKRNLRREIKDFDLKKVTSAGRKIWNEELGKISVSGGTENDRFVFYTSLYRCLERPVNISEEGRYFCVYDNRIHEDGGYAYYTDDWIWDSYRAAHPLRILTDRKKHTDVIRSFLRMSEFSSDHWFPNFPEVTGDSRRMNCNHGVSVIADAWYKGVRDFDLQKAY
;
A
#
# COMPACT_ATOMS: atom_id res chain seq x y z
N GLN A 1 -21.90 14.97 -20.98
CA GLN A 1 -22.74 14.34 -19.93
C GLN A 1 -23.05 15.41 -18.92
N SER A 2 -24.34 15.73 -18.71
CA SER A 2 -24.75 16.68 -17.68
C SER A 2 -24.57 16.03 -16.31
N ASP A 3 -23.84 16.68 -15.41
CA ASP A 3 -23.71 16.28 -14.02
C ASP A 3 -25.10 16.30 -13.38
N LYS A 4 -25.62 15.13 -13.00
CA LYS A 4 -26.89 15.03 -12.30
C LYS A 4 -26.61 15.15 -10.80
N TRP A 5 -27.04 16.23 -10.21
CA TRP A 5 -27.05 16.42 -8.77
C TRP A 5 -28.33 15.85 -8.17
N GLU A 6 -28.22 15.03 -7.13
CA GLU A 6 -29.34 14.47 -6.42
C GLU A 6 -29.21 14.80 -4.93
N GLU A 7 -29.99 15.79 -4.51
CA GLU A 7 -30.03 16.27 -3.13
C GLU A 7 -30.61 15.24 -2.18
N GLY A 8 -30.09 15.16 -0.95
CA GLY A 8 -30.56 14.24 0.10
C GLY A 8 -30.15 12.79 -0.06
N LYS A 9 -29.46 12.39 -1.13
CA LYS A 9 -28.95 11.04 -1.27
C LYS A 9 -27.73 10.79 -0.40
N ARG A 10 -27.76 9.66 0.32
CA ARG A 10 -26.67 9.19 1.18
C ARG A 10 -25.81 8.10 0.55
N LYS A 11 -26.13 7.69 -0.67
CA LYS A 11 -25.39 6.67 -1.44
C LYS A 11 -25.38 7.03 -2.91
N ALA A 12 -24.22 6.90 -3.51
CA ALA A 12 -24.06 7.02 -4.96
C ALA A 12 -23.19 5.87 -5.46
N LYS A 13 -23.41 5.44 -6.70
CA LYS A 13 -22.61 4.42 -7.39
C LYS A 13 -22.41 4.87 -8.84
N GLY A 14 -21.21 4.79 -9.33
CA GLY A 14 -20.85 5.09 -10.72
C GLY A 14 -19.40 5.54 -10.83
N ASP A 15 -18.93 5.62 -12.06
CA ASP A 15 -17.64 6.19 -12.37
C ASP A 15 -17.71 7.71 -12.14
N ASN A 16 -16.64 8.28 -11.58
CA ASN A 16 -16.56 9.70 -11.23
C ASN A 16 -17.66 10.20 -10.26
N THR A 17 -18.08 9.35 -9.34
CA THR A 17 -19.05 9.74 -8.31
C THR A 17 -18.43 10.69 -7.30
N CYS A 18 -19.12 11.78 -7.01
CA CYS A 18 -18.74 12.79 -6.02
C CYS A 18 -19.85 12.96 -4.98
N VAL A 19 -19.47 13.19 -3.73
CA VAL A 19 -20.39 13.55 -2.64
C VAL A 19 -20.03 14.95 -2.15
N VAL A 20 -21.01 15.83 -2.16
CA VAL A 20 -20.89 17.19 -1.60
C VAL A 20 -21.75 17.30 -0.37
N VAL A 21 -21.19 17.83 0.71
CA VAL A 21 -21.89 18.10 1.96
C VAL A 21 -21.87 19.61 2.20
N GLY A 22 -23.04 20.20 2.35
CA GLY A 22 -23.22 21.61 2.61
C GLY A 22 -23.83 21.87 3.98
N TRP A 23 -23.69 23.08 4.48
CA TRP A 23 -24.29 23.59 5.70
C TRP A 23 -24.91 24.95 5.43
N ASP A 24 -26.04 25.24 6.03
CA ASP A 24 -26.72 26.55 5.92
C ASP A 24 -25.90 27.70 6.52
N ALA A 25 -25.06 27.40 7.49
CA ALA A 25 -24.10 28.35 8.07
C ALA A 25 -22.74 27.67 8.26
N ALA A 26 -21.66 28.39 8.03
CA ALA A 26 -20.31 27.86 8.18
C ALA A 26 -20.05 27.41 9.63
N PRO A 27 -19.70 26.14 9.88
CA PRO A 27 -19.36 25.69 11.23
C PRO A 27 -18.03 26.29 11.68
N LEU A 28 -17.86 26.51 12.98
CA LEU A 28 -16.59 26.98 13.58
C LEU A 28 -15.46 25.94 13.40
N SER A 29 -15.81 24.67 13.38
CA SER A 29 -14.88 23.57 13.11
C SER A 29 -15.62 22.40 12.47
N LEU A 30 -14.90 21.66 11.62
CA LEU A 30 -15.43 20.47 10.97
C LEU A 30 -14.44 19.30 11.18
N ASN A 31 -14.94 18.22 11.76
CA ASN A 31 -14.18 16.98 11.89
C ASN A 31 -14.76 15.94 10.94
N VAL A 32 -13.93 15.38 10.07
CA VAL A 32 -14.30 14.36 9.09
C VAL A 32 -13.52 13.09 9.35
N ARG A 33 -14.19 11.95 9.36
CA ARG A 33 -13.57 10.61 9.28
C ARG A 33 -14.10 9.91 8.06
N TYR A 34 -13.23 9.25 7.34
CA TYR A 34 -13.63 8.42 6.22
C TYR A 34 -12.88 7.09 6.24
N GLY A 35 -13.48 6.07 5.67
CA GLY A 35 -12.86 4.78 5.44
C GLY A 35 -12.87 4.47 3.96
N ILE A 36 -11.84 3.79 3.51
CA ILE A 36 -11.72 3.27 2.15
C ILE A 36 -11.67 1.75 2.17
N SER A 37 -12.06 1.15 1.08
CA SER A 37 -11.90 -0.28 0.82
C SER A 37 -11.92 -0.53 -0.68
N TYR A 38 -11.11 -1.47 -1.12
CA TYR A 38 -11.14 -1.99 -2.49
C TYR A 38 -12.14 -3.15 -2.65
N ILE A 39 -12.75 -3.61 -1.54
CA ILE A 39 -13.64 -4.77 -1.50
C ILE A 39 -15.11 -4.35 -1.53
N SER A 40 -15.54 -3.51 -0.59
CA SER A 40 -16.93 -3.06 -0.50
C SER A 40 -17.12 -1.88 0.44
N VAL A 41 -18.28 -1.22 0.34
CA VAL A 41 -18.68 -0.15 1.27
C VAL A 41 -18.80 -0.68 2.72
N GLU A 42 -19.28 -1.90 2.90
CA GLU A 42 -19.37 -2.54 4.21
C GLU A 42 -18.00 -2.80 4.81
N GLN A 43 -17.03 -3.20 3.98
CA GLN A 43 -15.65 -3.34 4.41
C GLN A 43 -15.03 -1.98 4.78
N ALA A 44 -15.25 -0.93 3.99
CA ALA A 44 -14.79 0.43 4.31
C ALA A 44 -15.31 0.92 5.67
N LYS A 45 -16.57 0.61 6.01
CA LYS A 45 -17.14 0.91 7.33
C LYS A 45 -16.47 0.14 8.46
N ARG A 46 -16.13 -1.15 8.22
CA ARG A 46 -15.39 -1.95 9.22
C ARG A 46 -13.98 -1.42 9.42
N ASN A 47 -13.27 -1.09 8.35
CA ASN A 47 -11.94 -0.49 8.41
C ASN A 47 -11.97 0.82 9.23
N LEU A 48 -12.89 1.73 8.92
CA LEU A 48 -13.04 2.98 9.64
C LEU A 48 -13.29 2.76 11.14
N ARG A 49 -14.21 1.85 11.50
CA ARG A 49 -14.53 1.57 12.92
C ARG A 49 -13.36 0.93 13.68
N ARG A 50 -12.56 0.12 13.00
CA ARG A 50 -11.38 -0.52 13.58
C ARG A 50 -10.24 0.47 13.79
N GLU A 51 -9.98 1.33 12.80
CA GLU A 51 -8.78 2.17 12.76
C GLU A 51 -8.99 3.54 13.41
N ILE A 52 -10.15 4.16 13.17
CA ILE A 52 -10.48 5.50 13.69
C ILE A 52 -11.83 5.43 14.40
N LYS A 53 -11.80 5.07 15.68
CA LYS A 53 -13.03 4.80 16.46
C LYS A 53 -13.85 6.06 16.78
N ASP A 54 -13.18 7.18 16.97
CA ASP A 54 -13.77 8.45 17.39
C ASP A 54 -13.11 9.65 16.66
N PHE A 55 -13.50 10.86 16.99
CA PHE A 55 -12.93 12.10 16.43
C PHE A 55 -11.76 12.66 17.25
N ASP A 56 -11.13 11.85 18.11
CA ASP A 56 -9.96 12.28 18.89
C ASP A 56 -8.70 12.25 18.03
N LEU A 57 -8.39 13.40 17.42
CA LEU A 57 -7.21 13.56 16.57
C LEU A 57 -5.91 13.31 17.35
N LYS A 58 -5.86 13.60 18.66
CA LYS A 58 -4.66 13.38 19.48
C LYS A 58 -4.35 11.89 19.59
N LYS A 59 -5.37 11.04 19.78
CA LYS A 59 -5.20 9.58 19.80
C LYS A 59 -4.66 9.07 18.47
N VAL A 60 -5.26 9.52 17.34
CA VAL A 60 -4.81 9.10 16.00
C VAL A 60 -3.36 9.53 15.75
N THR A 61 -3.02 10.78 16.07
CA THR A 61 -1.65 11.29 15.91
C THR A 61 -0.65 10.52 16.78
N SER A 62 -1.00 10.23 18.05
CA SER A 62 -0.12 9.47 18.95
C SER A 62 0.09 8.04 18.48
N ALA A 63 -0.96 7.37 18.00
CA ALA A 63 -0.87 6.03 17.45
C ALA A 63 -0.01 6.00 16.18
N GLY A 64 -0.21 6.92 15.27
CA GLY A 64 0.60 7.06 14.06
C GLY A 64 2.08 7.33 14.37
N ARG A 65 2.36 8.24 15.31
CA ARG A 65 3.73 8.52 15.75
C ARG A 65 4.41 7.30 16.36
N LYS A 66 3.68 6.50 17.13
CA LYS A 66 4.21 5.25 17.70
C LYS A 66 4.63 4.29 16.60
N ILE A 67 3.75 4.02 15.63
CA ILE A 67 4.03 3.12 14.51
C ILE A 67 5.26 3.60 13.71
N TRP A 68 5.32 4.88 13.38
CA TRP A 68 6.46 5.43 12.64
C TRP A 68 7.77 5.37 13.44
N ASN A 69 7.73 5.63 14.74
CA ASN A 69 8.92 5.51 15.58
C ASN A 69 9.42 4.06 15.68
N GLU A 70 8.52 3.07 15.71
CA GLU A 70 8.87 1.65 15.70
C GLU A 70 9.51 1.27 14.36
N GLU A 71 8.94 1.70 13.24
CA GLU A 71 9.48 1.39 11.90
C GLU A 71 10.83 2.08 11.63
N LEU A 72 10.93 3.38 11.87
CA LEU A 72 12.16 4.13 11.66
C LEU A 72 13.26 3.74 12.66
N GLY A 73 12.88 3.36 13.87
CA GLY A 73 13.80 2.92 14.92
C GLY A 73 14.47 1.57 14.67
N LYS A 74 14.07 0.83 13.63
CA LYS A 74 14.78 -0.41 13.21
C LYS A 74 16.22 -0.13 12.80
N ILE A 75 16.54 1.09 12.41
CA ILE A 75 17.90 1.54 12.09
C ILE A 75 18.24 2.74 12.96
N SER A 76 19.27 2.61 13.78
CA SER A 76 19.78 3.71 14.58
C SER A 76 21.12 4.17 14.01
N VAL A 77 21.25 5.47 13.79
CA VAL A 77 22.48 6.09 13.30
C VAL A 77 23.03 7.08 14.33
N SER A 78 24.35 7.15 14.42
CA SER A 78 25.07 8.08 15.28
C SER A 78 26.19 8.78 14.49
N GLY A 79 26.63 9.95 14.97
CA GLY A 79 27.61 10.77 14.28
C GLY A 79 26.96 11.67 13.21
N GLY A 80 27.79 12.37 12.44
CA GLY A 80 27.36 13.37 11.48
C GLY A 80 26.75 14.62 12.13
N THR A 81 26.22 15.50 11.30
CA THR A 81 25.48 16.69 11.73
C THR A 81 24.01 16.35 12.00
N GLU A 82 23.28 17.26 12.63
CA GLU A 82 21.82 17.12 12.78
C GLU A 82 21.12 17.03 11.42
N ASN A 83 21.59 17.80 10.43
CA ASN A 83 21.06 17.76 9.08
C ASN A 83 21.29 16.39 8.40
N ASP A 84 22.44 15.76 8.60
CA ASP A 84 22.71 14.42 8.04
C ASP A 84 21.72 13.39 8.60
N ARG A 85 21.43 13.45 9.90
CA ARG A 85 20.44 12.57 10.54
C ARG A 85 19.03 12.87 10.03
N PHE A 86 18.68 14.14 9.84
CA PHE A 86 17.39 14.54 9.28
C PHE A 86 17.20 13.98 7.87
N VAL A 87 18.22 14.13 7.01
CA VAL A 87 18.20 13.59 5.64
C VAL A 87 18.10 12.06 5.66
N PHE A 88 18.87 11.40 6.54
CA PHE A 88 18.82 9.94 6.67
C PHE A 88 17.41 9.43 7.00
N TYR A 89 16.80 9.93 8.08
CA TYR A 89 15.48 9.46 8.51
C TYR A 89 14.36 9.88 7.56
N THR A 90 14.48 11.01 6.88
CA THR A 90 13.56 11.39 5.82
C THR A 90 13.64 10.44 4.64
N SER A 91 14.86 10.04 4.24
CA SER A 91 15.05 9.06 3.17
C SER A 91 14.53 7.68 3.56
N LEU A 92 14.77 7.24 4.80
CA LEU A 92 14.24 5.99 5.33
C LEU A 92 12.71 5.99 5.35
N TYR A 93 12.08 7.08 5.78
CA TYR A 93 10.64 7.26 5.73
C TYR A 93 10.11 7.07 4.30
N ARG A 94 10.76 7.70 3.30
CA ARG A 94 10.38 7.55 1.88
C ARG A 94 10.47 6.11 1.39
N CYS A 95 11.45 5.34 1.85
CA CYS A 95 11.56 3.91 1.51
C CYS A 95 10.42 3.05 2.09
N LEU A 96 9.70 3.54 3.10
CA LEU A 96 8.60 2.84 3.77
C LEU A 96 7.21 3.22 3.22
N GLU A 97 7.10 4.27 2.42
CA GLU A 97 5.82 4.71 1.84
C GLU A 97 5.24 3.69 0.85
N ARG A 98 6.10 2.90 0.20
CA ARG A 98 5.73 1.89 -0.81
C ARG A 98 6.48 0.58 -0.56
N PRO A 99 5.97 -0.58 -1.02
CA PRO A 99 4.62 -0.83 -1.52
C PRO A 99 3.56 -0.78 -0.42
N VAL A 100 2.32 -0.63 -0.82
CA VAL A 100 1.15 -0.49 0.06
C VAL A 100 0.48 -1.85 0.25
N ASN A 101 0.20 -2.21 1.51
CA ASN A 101 -0.61 -3.37 1.84
C ASN A 101 -2.09 -3.03 1.64
N ILE A 102 -2.76 -3.77 0.75
CA ILE A 102 -4.20 -3.62 0.50
C ILE A 102 -5.03 -4.84 0.95
N SER A 103 -4.44 -5.74 1.75
CA SER A 103 -5.21 -6.81 2.40
C SER A 103 -6.18 -6.24 3.43
N GLU A 104 -7.41 -6.68 3.40
CA GLU A 104 -8.50 -6.25 4.26
C GLU A 104 -9.17 -7.48 4.90
N GLU A 105 -8.84 -7.75 6.17
CA GLU A 105 -9.38 -8.88 6.95
C GLU A 105 -9.20 -10.24 6.25
N GLY A 106 -7.97 -10.51 5.78
CA GLY A 106 -7.61 -11.78 5.13
C GLY A 106 -7.97 -11.85 3.65
N ARG A 107 -8.47 -10.77 3.05
CA ARG A 107 -8.87 -10.71 1.64
C ARG A 107 -8.24 -9.51 0.94
N TYR A 108 -8.16 -9.56 -0.37
CA TYR A 108 -7.71 -8.44 -1.20
C TYR A 108 -8.47 -8.41 -2.53
N PHE A 109 -8.59 -7.23 -3.10
CA PHE A 109 -9.07 -7.05 -4.47
C PHE A 109 -7.88 -7.14 -5.43
N CYS A 110 -8.01 -7.98 -6.45
CA CYS A 110 -7.03 -8.11 -7.52
C CYS A 110 -7.57 -7.43 -8.79
N VAL A 111 -6.89 -6.39 -9.25
CA VAL A 111 -7.29 -5.66 -10.46
C VAL A 111 -7.03 -6.46 -11.75
N TYR A 112 -6.10 -7.41 -11.73
CA TYR A 112 -5.71 -8.18 -12.92
C TYR A 112 -6.81 -9.13 -13.41
N ASP A 113 -7.62 -9.66 -12.50
CA ASP A 113 -8.79 -10.50 -12.83
C ASP A 113 -10.12 -9.92 -12.34
N ASN A 114 -10.08 -8.72 -11.73
CA ASN A 114 -11.23 -8.00 -11.20
C ASN A 114 -12.03 -8.81 -10.15
N ARG A 115 -11.32 -9.54 -9.28
CA ARG A 115 -11.92 -10.41 -8.27
C ARG A 115 -11.37 -10.12 -6.86
N ILE A 116 -12.12 -10.58 -5.88
CA ILE A 116 -11.70 -10.61 -4.48
C ILE A 116 -11.15 -12.00 -4.18
N HIS A 117 -9.95 -12.06 -3.60
CA HIS A 117 -9.28 -13.29 -3.21
C HIS A 117 -9.01 -13.33 -1.71
N GLU A 118 -8.92 -14.54 -1.15
CA GLU A 118 -8.34 -14.76 0.17
C GLU A 118 -6.83 -14.59 0.10
N ASP A 119 -6.24 -13.92 1.10
CA ASP A 119 -4.80 -13.67 1.12
C ASP A 119 -3.97 -14.87 1.61
N GLY A 120 -4.63 -15.88 2.19
CA GLY A 120 -3.98 -17.09 2.67
C GLY A 120 -2.99 -16.85 3.82
N GLY A 121 -3.17 -15.76 4.58
CA GLY A 121 -2.28 -15.34 5.67
C GLY A 121 -1.04 -14.58 5.22
N TYR A 122 -0.95 -14.23 3.93
CA TYR A 122 0.14 -13.46 3.33
C TYR A 122 -0.40 -12.17 2.75
N ALA A 123 0.00 -11.04 3.33
CA ALA A 123 -0.49 -9.73 2.91
C ALA A 123 -0.25 -9.47 1.42
N TYR A 124 -1.24 -8.89 0.76
CA TYR A 124 -1.13 -8.52 -0.65
C TYR A 124 -0.70 -7.05 -0.77
N TYR A 125 0.45 -6.86 -1.42
CA TYR A 125 1.07 -5.57 -1.63
C TYR A 125 0.97 -5.13 -3.08
N THR A 126 0.69 -3.86 -3.30
CA THR A 126 0.71 -3.20 -4.61
C THR A 126 1.32 -1.80 -4.49
N ASP A 127 1.26 -1.02 -5.55
CA ASP A 127 1.78 0.34 -5.59
C ASP A 127 3.29 0.40 -5.33
N ASP A 128 4.03 -0.42 -6.07
CA ASP A 128 5.50 -0.42 -6.07
C ASP A 128 6.03 0.01 -7.45
N TRP A 129 6.95 0.91 -7.43
CA TRP A 129 7.65 1.35 -8.64
C TRP A 129 8.98 0.61 -8.71
N ILE A 130 8.94 -0.61 -9.25
CA ILE A 130 10.07 -1.54 -9.19
C ILE A 130 11.32 -0.98 -9.84
N TRP A 131 11.18 -0.15 -10.90
CA TRP A 131 12.30 0.54 -11.53
C TRP A 131 13.05 1.46 -10.53
N ASP A 132 12.34 2.10 -9.62
CA ASP A 132 12.90 2.98 -8.60
C ASP A 132 13.41 2.19 -7.39
N SER A 133 12.67 1.17 -6.97
CA SER A 133 12.84 0.52 -5.67
C SER A 133 13.83 -0.67 -5.69
N TYR A 134 14.09 -1.29 -6.86
CA TYR A 134 14.84 -2.54 -6.93
C TYR A 134 16.28 -2.43 -6.44
N ARG A 135 16.94 -1.29 -6.62
CA ARG A 135 18.37 -1.12 -6.30
C ARG A 135 18.66 -1.06 -4.81
N ALA A 136 17.79 -0.39 -4.05
CA ALA A 136 18.07 -0.09 -2.66
C ALA A 136 16.91 -0.40 -1.72
N ALA A 137 15.67 -0.04 -2.04
CA ALA A 137 14.54 -0.23 -1.14
C ALA A 137 14.20 -1.72 -0.92
N HIS A 138 14.22 -2.54 -1.97
CA HIS A 138 14.05 -3.99 -1.83
C HIS A 138 15.19 -4.65 -1.04
N PRO A 139 16.47 -4.43 -1.35
CA PRO A 139 17.57 -4.92 -0.52
C PRO A 139 17.52 -4.47 0.93
N LEU A 140 17.18 -3.21 1.19
CA LEU A 140 17.01 -2.69 2.54
C LEU A 140 15.88 -3.42 3.29
N ARG A 141 14.77 -3.68 2.62
CA ARG A 141 13.62 -4.38 3.21
C ARG A 141 13.96 -5.82 3.61
N ILE A 142 14.84 -6.50 2.88
CA ILE A 142 15.34 -7.83 3.28
C ILE A 142 16.05 -7.77 4.64
N LEU A 143 16.74 -6.68 4.94
CA LEU A 143 17.46 -6.48 6.20
C LEU A 143 16.51 -6.06 7.33
N THR A 144 15.54 -5.21 7.06
CA THR A 144 14.69 -4.58 8.09
C THR A 144 13.37 -5.31 8.33
N ASP A 145 12.83 -5.99 7.31
CA ASP A 145 11.56 -6.72 7.38
C ASP A 145 11.48 -7.80 6.29
N ARG A 146 12.19 -8.90 6.52
CA ARG A 146 12.23 -10.05 5.61
C ARG A 146 10.85 -10.63 5.30
N LYS A 147 9.97 -10.69 6.31
CA LYS A 147 8.60 -11.19 6.14
C LYS A 147 7.82 -10.33 5.14
N LYS A 148 7.81 -9.01 5.35
CA LYS A 148 7.16 -8.07 4.43
C LYS A 148 7.73 -8.19 3.03
N HIS A 149 9.05 -8.32 2.88
CA HIS A 149 9.68 -8.49 1.57
C HIS A 149 9.21 -9.77 0.87
N THR A 150 9.11 -10.88 1.61
CA THR A 150 8.59 -12.15 1.07
C THR A 150 7.14 -12.00 0.61
N ASP A 151 6.29 -11.35 1.39
CA ASP A 151 4.88 -11.11 1.05
C ASP A 151 4.75 -10.20 -0.19
N VAL A 152 5.68 -9.25 -0.38
CA VAL A 152 5.76 -8.42 -1.60
C VAL A 152 6.07 -9.29 -2.83
N ILE A 153 7.08 -10.19 -2.75
CA ILE A 153 7.40 -11.10 -3.86
C ILE A 153 6.20 -12.00 -4.17
N ARG A 154 5.56 -12.57 -3.15
CA ARG A 154 4.34 -13.38 -3.33
C ARG A 154 3.22 -12.59 -4.02
N SER A 155 3.08 -11.31 -3.69
CA SER A 155 2.10 -10.43 -4.34
C SER A 155 2.40 -10.26 -5.82
N PHE A 156 3.66 -10.05 -6.19
CA PHE A 156 4.07 -9.95 -7.58
C PHE A 156 3.84 -11.25 -8.36
N LEU A 157 4.08 -12.41 -7.73
CA LEU A 157 3.77 -13.72 -8.35
C LEU A 157 2.27 -13.91 -8.57
N ARG A 158 1.43 -13.47 -7.62
CA ARG A 158 -0.03 -13.47 -7.79
C ARG A 158 -0.48 -12.53 -8.91
N MET A 159 0.13 -11.37 -9.03
CA MET A 159 -0.15 -10.44 -10.14
C MET A 159 0.15 -11.08 -11.49
N SER A 160 1.32 -11.72 -11.61
CA SER A 160 1.69 -12.48 -12.81
C SER A 160 0.72 -13.62 -13.09
N GLU A 161 0.28 -14.36 -12.07
CA GLU A 161 -0.66 -15.47 -12.21
C GLU A 161 -2.01 -15.02 -12.77
N PHE A 162 -2.50 -13.87 -12.32
CA PHE A 162 -3.81 -13.35 -12.71
C PHE A 162 -3.78 -12.40 -13.90
N SER A 163 -2.60 -11.95 -14.34
CA SER A 163 -2.48 -11.14 -15.54
C SER A 163 -2.63 -11.99 -16.81
N SER A 164 -3.18 -11.41 -17.86
CA SER A 164 -3.45 -12.12 -19.12
C SER A 164 -2.19 -12.58 -19.87
N ASP A 165 -1.07 -11.90 -19.62
CA ASP A 165 0.22 -12.21 -20.27
C ASP A 165 1.19 -12.97 -19.37
N HIS A 166 0.80 -13.20 -18.11
CA HIS A 166 1.61 -13.86 -17.09
C HIS A 166 3.00 -13.25 -16.85
N TRP A 167 3.18 -11.98 -17.22
CA TRP A 167 4.42 -11.29 -16.99
C TRP A 167 4.52 -10.76 -15.56
N PHE A 168 5.75 -10.72 -15.08
CA PHE A 168 6.04 -10.07 -13.81
C PHE A 168 5.76 -8.56 -13.90
N PRO A 169 5.15 -7.94 -12.87
CA PRO A 169 4.79 -6.54 -12.96
C PRO A 169 6.03 -5.64 -13.01
N ASN A 170 5.89 -4.52 -13.73
CA ASN A 170 6.90 -3.48 -13.81
C ASN A 170 6.62 -2.31 -12.87
N PHE A 171 5.39 -1.83 -12.91
CA PHE A 171 4.87 -0.72 -12.11
C PHE A 171 3.48 -1.08 -11.59
N PRO A 172 3.37 -2.05 -10.66
CA PRO A 172 2.10 -2.41 -10.08
C PRO A 172 1.50 -1.24 -9.33
N GLU A 173 0.32 -0.85 -9.73
CA GLU A 173 -0.51 0.16 -9.09
C GLU A 173 -1.85 -0.48 -8.68
N VAL A 174 -2.62 0.19 -7.84
CA VAL A 174 -3.96 -0.30 -7.45
C VAL A 174 -4.89 -0.48 -8.65
N THR A 175 -4.64 0.26 -9.72
CA THR A 175 -5.41 0.23 -10.98
C THR A 175 -4.85 -0.73 -12.03
N GLY A 176 -3.78 -1.45 -11.72
CA GLY A 176 -3.09 -2.37 -12.64
C GLY A 176 -1.63 -2.03 -12.83
N ASP A 177 -0.97 -2.75 -13.72
CA ASP A 177 0.43 -2.44 -14.08
C ASP A 177 0.45 -1.34 -15.13
N SER A 178 0.91 -0.16 -14.76
CA SER A 178 0.96 0.97 -15.69
C SER A 178 2.07 0.84 -16.75
N ARG A 179 3.03 -0.03 -16.58
CA ARG A 179 4.15 -0.30 -17.52
C ARG A 179 4.85 0.95 -18.06
N ARG A 180 4.90 2.00 -17.25
CA ARG A 180 5.46 3.31 -17.64
C ARG A 180 6.93 3.24 -17.98
N MET A 181 7.64 2.31 -17.36
CA MET A 181 9.06 2.07 -17.61
C MET A 181 9.27 0.72 -18.27
N ASN A 182 10.11 0.72 -19.29
CA ASN A 182 10.52 -0.53 -19.93
C ASN A 182 11.60 -1.20 -19.09
N CYS A 183 11.20 -2.10 -18.19
CA CYS A 183 12.11 -2.75 -17.28
C CYS A 183 11.71 -4.21 -16.97
N ASN A 184 12.72 -4.99 -16.58
CA ASN A 184 12.55 -6.34 -16.06
C ASN A 184 13.23 -6.47 -14.68
N HIS A 185 13.09 -5.44 -13.85
CA HIS A 185 13.77 -5.38 -12.55
C HIS A 185 13.16 -6.32 -11.50
N GLY A 186 11.97 -6.83 -11.74
CA GLY A 186 11.37 -7.88 -10.93
C GLY A 186 12.26 -9.12 -10.84
N VAL A 187 12.93 -9.49 -11.93
CA VAL A 187 13.92 -10.58 -11.94
C VAL A 187 15.06 -10.28 -10.97
N SER A 188 15.56 -9.04 -10.97
CA SER A 188 16.64 -8.62 -10.06
C SER A 188 16.19 -8.68 -8.60
N VAL A 189 14.94 -8.28 -8.29
CA VAL A 189 14.37 -8.36 -6.93
C VAL A 189 14.31 -9.80 -6.44
N ILE A 190 13.84 -10.73 -7.29
CA ILE A 190 13.73 -12.15 -6.95
C ILE A 190 15.11 -12.78 -6.79
N ALA A 191 16.02 -12.55 -7.73
CA ALA A 191 17.38 -13.09 -7.70
C ALA A 191 18.15 -12.62 -6.46
N ASP A 192 18.08 -11.32 -6.13
CA ASP A 192 18.71 -10.75 -4.94
C ASP A 192 18.13 -11.35 -3.66
N ALA A 193 16.82 -11.45 -3.56
CA ALA A 193 16.14 -12.08 -2.42
C ALA A 193 16.56 -13.54 -2.25
N TRP A 194 16.57 -14.30 -3.35
CA TRP A 194 17.00 -15.70 -3.34
C TRP A 194 18.47 -15.83 -2.92
N TYR A 195 19.35 -15.04 -3.48
CA TYR A 195 20.78 -15.06 -3.14
C TYR A 195 21.00 -14.73 -1.65
N LYS A 196 20.23 -13.83 -1.08
CA LYS A 196 20.27 -13.43 0.33
C LYS A 196 19.51 -14.41 1.27
N GLY A 197 19.10 -15.56 0.76
CA GLY A 197 18.50 -16.63 1.57
C GLY A 197 17.01 -16.48 1.87
N VAL A 198 16.30 -15.60 1.19
CA VAL A 198 14.82 -15.60 1.23
C VAL A 198 14.32 -16.76 0.39
N ARG A 199 13.59 -17.70 1.02
CA ARG A 199 13.18 -18.97 0.40
C ARG A 199 11.66 -19.20 0.45
N ASP A 200 10.93 -18.41 1.21
CA ASP A 200 9.50 -18.61 1.47
C ASP A 200 8.60 -18.09 0.35
N PHE A 201 8.98 -18.35 -0.90
CA PHE A 201 8.17 -18.12 -2.08
C PHE A 201 8.43 -19.19 -3.13
N ASP A 202 7.50 -19.38 -4.06
CA ASP A 202 7.61 -20.35 -5.13
C ASP A 202 8.59 -19.87 -6.21
N LEU A 203 9.82 -20.40 -6.15
CA LEU A 203 10.87 -20.04 -7.10
C LEU A 203 10.56 -20.56 -8.51
N GLN A 204 9.93 -21.73 -8.63
CA GLN A 204 9.62 -22.30 -9.94
C GLN A 204 8.57 -21.47 -10.67
N LYS A 205 7.59 -20.94 -9.90
CA LYS A 205 6.61 -20.01 -10.41
C LYS A 205 7.20 -18.63 -10.77
N ALA A 206 8.30 -18.27 -10.10
CA ALA A 206 9.02 -17.02 -10.35
C ALA A 206 9.93 -17.09 -11.60
N TYR A 207 10.30 -18.28 -12.05
CA TYR A 207 11.12 -18.57 -13.24
C TYR A 207 10.23 -18.65 -14.49
#